data_887dc6ea1b238f58b9b9b5375498243f
#
_entry.id   887dc6ea1b238f58b9b9b5375498243f
#
_cell.length_a   1.000
_cell.length_b   1.000
_cell.length_c   1.000
_cell.angle_alpha   90.00
_cell.angle_beta   90.00
_cell.angle_gamma   90.00
#
_symmetry.space_group_name_H-M   'P 1'
#
loop_
_entity.id
_entity.type
_entity.pdbx_description
1 polymer ?
#
loop_
_entity_poly.entity_id
_entity_poly.type
_entity_poly.pdbx_seq_one_letter_code
_entity_poly.pdbx_strand_id
1 'polypeptide(L)'
;LFSHGSTIKTPDGSGIYYSDLIADYNEEIQTTKLSFIAQIDEYRFKSGTIGIRDIKIAEGPGKLIGIMGASGAGKTTLLNILAGLETPGKGKIKINGFDIHTEKRKVEGVIGYISQDDLLIEELTVYQNLYYNAKLCFANLNETEIELRVMKVLEDLGLDHRKDLKVGSVLDKRISGGQRKRLNIALELIRQPAILFVDEPTSGLSSRDSENVIDLLKELSLKGKLIFVVIHQPSSDIYKMFDKMLIM
;
A
#
# COMPACT_ATOMS: atom_id res chain seq x y z
N LEU A 1 13.92 14.16 17.60
CA LEU A 1 13.47 12.76 17.73
C LEU A 1 13.37 12.17 16.33
N PHE A 2 14.02 11.03 16.12
CA PHE A 2 13.94 10.27 14.88
C PHE A 2 12.62 9.47 14.90
N SER A 3 11.74 9.70 13.94
CA SER A 3 10.37 9.17 13.93
C SER A 3 9.95 8.82 12.50
N HIS A 4 8.76 8.29 12.34
CA HIS A 4 8.16 7.94 11.04
C HIS A 4 8.42 9.00 9.95
N GLY A 5 8.89 8.57 8.79
CA GLY A 5 9.24 9.42 7.66
C GLY A 5 10.52 10.27 7.88
N SER A 6 11.30 10.03 8.93
CA SER A 6 12.60 10.65 9.13
C SER A 6 13.68 9.91 8.36
N THR A 7 14.57 10.68 7.74
CA THR A 7 15.77 10.16 7.06
C THR A 7 16.99 10.91 7.54
N ILE A 8 18.01 10.20 7.95
CA ILE A 8 19.34 10.79 8.24
C ILE A 8 20.17 10.64 6.97
N LYS A 9 20.63 11.77 6.40
CA LYS A 9 21.58 11.74 5.29
C LYS A 9 23.00 11.73 5.84
N THR A 10 23.77 10.75 5.43
CA THR A 10 25.19 10.65 5.75
C THR A 10 26.02 11.55 4.83
N PRO A 11 27.26 11.91 5.19
CA PRO A 11 28.13 12.79 4.39
C PRO A 11 28.44 12.27 2.98
N ASP A 12 28.36 10.95 2.78
CA ASP A 12 28.52 10.27 1.48
C ASP A 12 27.25 10.29 0.62
N GLY A 13 26.15 10.90 1.11
CA GLY A 13 24.89 11.02 0.40
C GLY A 13 23.94 9.85 0.57
N SER A 14 24.33 8.78 1.28
CA SER A 14 23.43 7.68 1.60
C SER A 14 22.38 8.12 2.64
N GLY A 15 21.19 7.52 2.59
CA GLY A 15 20.12 7.76 3.55
C GLY A 15 19.98 6.59 4.53
N ILE A 16 19.88 6.88 5.82
CA ILE A 16 19.42 5.94 6.84
C ILE A 16 17.95 6.25 7.08
N TYR A 17 17.08 5.31 6.77
CA TYR A 17 15.65 5.48 6.93
C TYR A 17 15.19 4.97 8.30
N TYR A 18 14.06 5.49 8.78
CA TYR A 18 13.47 5.03 10.03
C TYR A 18 13.15 3.53 10.00
N SER A 19 12.73 3.00 8.84
CA SER A 19 12.49 1.58 8.61
C SER A 19 13.73 0.71 8.82
N ASP A 20 14.92 1.20 8.44
CA ASP A 20 16.16 0.43 8.59
C ASP A 20 16.49 0.19 10.08
N LEU A 21 16.25 1.22 10.92
CA LEU A 21 16.46 1.09 12.36
C LEU A 21 15.42 0.21 13.04
N ILE A 22 14.16 0.22 12.56
CA ILE A 22 13.12 -0.66 13.10
C ILE A 22 13.39 -2.11 12.72
N ALA A 23 13.95 -2.40 11.54
CA ALA A 23 14.28 -3.75 11.13
C ALA A 23 15.21 -4.45 12.11
N ASP A 24 16.21 -3.71 12.62
CA ASP A 24 17.19 -4.24 13.59
C ASP A 24 16.58 -4.53 14.98
N TYR A 25 15.44 -3.88 15.31
CA TYR A 25 14.77 -4.05 16.61
C TYR A 25 13.63 -5.07 16.60
N ASN A 26 13.08 -5.42 15.43
CA ASN A 26 11.93 -6.33 15.30
C ASN A 26 12.34 -7.79 15.02
N GLU A 27 13.29 -8.35 15.76
CA GLU A 27 13.61 -9.79 15.68
C GLU A 27 12.47 -10.73 16.12
N GLU A 28 11.40 -10.20 16.74
CA GLU A 28 10.21 -10.95 17.15
C GLU A 28 8.95 -10.55 16.36
N ILE A 29 8.98 -10.57 15.05
CA ILE A 29 7.74 -10.54 14.29
C ILE A 29 7.10 -11.91 14.39
N GLN A 30 6.00 -11.99 15.13
CA GLN A 30 5.10 -13.15 15.07
C GLN A 30 4.82 -13.47 13.61
N THR A 31 5.34 -14.59 13.13
CA THR A 31 5.12 -15.08 11.77
C THR A 31 3.64 -15.38 11.60
N THR A 32 2.87 -14.38 11.18
CA THR A 32 1.54 -14.61 10.68
C THR A 32 1.67 -15.59 9.51
N LYS A 33 0.93 -16.68 9.56
CA LYS A 33 0.92 -17.70 8.49
C LYS A 33 0.20 -17.14 7.26
N LEU A 34 0.80 -16.14 6.60
CA LEU A 34 0.30 -15.62 5.34
C LEU A 34 1.03 -16.32 4.19
N SER A 35 0.26 -16.88 3.27
CA SER A 35 0.77 -17.42 2.01
C SER A 35 0.00 -16.81 0.86
N PHE A 36 0.70 -16.16 -0.05
CA PHE A 36 0.16 -15.61 -1.28
C PHE A 36 0.78 -16.35 -2.47
N ILE A 37 -0.06 -16.97 -3.30
CA ILE A 37 0.38 -17.71 -4.48
C ILE A 37 -0.45 -17.23 -5.67
N ALA A 38 0.20 -16.70 -6.70
CA ALA A 38 -0.41 -16.35 -7.97
C ALA A 38 0.24 -17.16 -9.09
N GLN A 39 -0.57 -17.86 -9.85
CA GLN A 39 -0.19 -18.49 -11.11
C GLN A 39 -1.12 -17.95 -12.17
N ILE A 40 -0.59 -17.13 -13.08
CA ILE A 40 -1.31 -16.51 -14.18
C ILE A 40 -0.70 -17.05 -15.46
N ASP A 41 -1.38 -18.01 -16.08
CA ASP A 41 -0.91 -18.59 -17.34
C ASP A 41 -1.23 -17.64 -18.52
N GLU A 42 -2.42 -17.02 -18.49
CA GLU A 42 -2.84 -16.05 -19.51
C GLU A 42 -3.93 -15.11 -18.97
N TYR A 43 -3.78 -13.80 -19.27
CA TYR A 43 -4.85 -12.81 -19.16
C TYR A 43 -5.09 -12.14 -20.51
N ARG A 44 -6.38 -12.03 -20.92
CA ARG A 44 -6.81 -11.34 -22.13
C ARG A 44 -7.70 -10.17 -21.80
N PHE A 45 -7.46 -9.05 -22.45
CA PHE A 45 -8.39 -7.93 -22.45
C PHE A 45 -9.68 -8.28 -23.18
N LYS A 46 -10.75 -7.52 -22.94
CA LYS A 46 -12.04 -7.68 -23.66
C LYS A 46 -11.90 -7.57 -25.17
N SER A 47 -10.87 -6.89 -25.66
CA SER A 47 -10.50 -6.82 -27.08
C SER A 47 -9.96 -8.13 -27.66
N GLY A 48 -9.69 -9.14 -26.82
CA GLY A 48 -9.03 -10.39 -27.21
C GLY A 48 -7.51 -10.34 -27.19
N THR A 49 -6.92 -9.17 -27.02
CA THR A 49 -5.46 -9.00 -26.94
C THR A 49 -4.93 -9.62 -25.65
N ILE A 50 -3.81 -10.33 -25.73
CA ILE A 50 -3.15 -10.91 -24.56
C ILE A 50 -2.39 -9.80 -23.84
N GLY A 51 -2.70 -9.63 -22.56
CA GLY A 51 -2.06 -8.62 -21.72
C GLY A 51 -0.93 -9.16 -20.87
N ILE A 52 -1.10 -10.37 -20.28
CA ILE A 52 -0.14 -10.95 -19.33
C ILE A 52 -0.04 -12.45 -19.59
N ARG A 53 1.18 -13.00 -19.49
CA ARG A 53 1.46 -14.44 -19.64
C ARG A 53 2.49 -14.92 -18.63
N ASP A 54 2.37 -16.17 -18.23
CA ASP A 54 3.39 -16.96 -17.52
C ASP A 54 3.96 -16.31 -16.24
N ILE A 55 3.11 -15.64 -15.45
CA ILE A 55 3.50 -15.06 -14.18
C ILE A 55 3.30 -16.08 -13.05
N LYS A 56 4.36 -16.32 -12.28
CA LYS A 56 4.32 -17.15 -11.06
C LYS A 56 4.93 -16.38 -9.90
N ILE A 57 4.13 -16.17 -8.86
CA ILE A 57 4.53 -15.47 -7.64
C ILE A 57 4.15 -16.34 -6.44
N ALA A 58 5.09 -16.54 -5.52
CA ALA A 58 4.84 -17.19 -4.24
C ALA A 58 5.55 -16.38 -3.15
N GLU A 59 4.77 -15.76 -2.27
CA GLU A 59 5.28 -14.82 -1.26
C GLU A 59 4.62 -15.05 0.09
N GLY A 60 5.39 -14.71 1.14
CA GLY A 60 4.92 -14.68 2.51
C GLY A 60 4.81 -13.25 3.06
N PRO A 61 4.54 -13.11 4.36
CA PRO A 61 4.43 -11.83 5.03
C PRO A 61 5.79 -11.13 5.11
N GLY A 62 5.77 -9.83 5.45
CA GLY A 62 6.98 -9.09 5.77
C GLY A 62 7.79 -8.65 4.56
N LYS A 63 7.16 -8.45 3.39
CA LYS A 63 7.86 -8.07 2.16
C LYS A 63 7.24 -6.89 1.45
N LEU A 64 8.11 -6.02 0.94
CA LEU A 64 7.78 -4.95 0.02
C LEU A 64 8.25 -5.32 -1.39
N ILE A 65 7.31 -5.52 -2.31
CA ILE A 65 7.57 -6.00 -3.67
C ILE A 65 7.22 -4.92 -4.67
N GLY A 66 8.19 -4.50 -5.48
CA GLY A 66 7.98 -3.54 -6.55
C GLY A 66 7.59 -4.22 -7.87
N ILE A 67 6.69 -3.59 -8.62
CA ILE A 67 6.36 -3.94 -10.00
C ILE A 67 6.80 -2.77 -10.87
N MET A 68 7.80 -2.98 -11.71
CA MET A 68 8.41 -1.95 -12.55
C MET A 68 8.37 -2.37 -14.01
N GLY A 69 8.33 -1.38 -14.90
CA GLY A 69 8.35 -1.59 -16.36
C GLY A 69 7.98 -0.33 -17.11
N ALA A 70 8.09 -0.37 -18.43
CA ALA A 70 7.74 0.75 -19.29
C ALA A 70 6.26 1.18 -19.14
N SER A 71 5.94 2.39 -19.56
CA SER A 71 4.53 2.81 -19.67
C SER A 71 3.79 1.87 -20.63
N GLY A 72 2.58 1.44 -20.26
CA GLY A 72 1.80 0.48 -21.05
C GLY A 72 2.25 -0.99 -20.93
N ALA A 73 3.27 -1.33 -20.15
CA ALA A 73 3.72 -2.72 -19.96
C ALA A 73 2.71 -3.62 -19.23
N GLY A 74 1.61 -3.08 -18.69
CA GLY A 74 0.57 -3.86 -18.01
C GLY A 74 0.75 -3.94 -16.49
N LYS A 75 1.57 -3.07 -15.87
CA LYS A 75 1.83 -3.07 -14.42
C LYS A 75 0.55 -2.98 -13.58
N THR A 76 -0.28 -1.97 -13.83
CA THR A 76 -1.59 -1.80 -13.16
C THR A 76 -2.51 -2.99 -13.44
N THR A 77 -2.49 -3.52 -14.66
CA THR A 77 -3.26 -4.73 -15.02
C THR A 77 -2.82 -5.92 -14.18
N LEU A 78 -1.51 -6.15 -14.07
CA LEU A 78 -0.98 -7.21 -13.19
C LEU A 78 -1.40 -6.97 -11.73
N LEU A 79 -1.25 -5.75 -11.22
CA LEU A 79 -1.66 -5.41 -9.86
C LEU A 79 -3.15 -5.70 -9.63
N ASN A 80 -4.03 -5.32 -10.57
CA ASN A 80 -5.47 -5.57 -10.50
C ASN A 80 -5.82 -7.05 -10.49
N ILE A 81 -5.10 -7.85 -11.30
CA ILE A 81 -5.28 -9.32 -11.30
C ILE A 81 -4.85 -9.89 -9.96
N LEU A 82 -3.68 -9.50 -9.44
CA LEU A 82 -3.16 -9.98 -8.15
C LEU A 82 -4.08 -9.58 -6.98
N ALA A 83 -4.72 -8.41 -7.05
CA ALA A 83 -5.68 -7.92 -6.06
C ALA A 83 -7.08 -8.55 -6.19
N GLY A 84 -7.35 -9.31 -7.25
CA GLY A 84 -8.66 -9.93 -7.51
C GLY A 84 -9.71 -8.99 -8.11
N LEU A 85 -9.31 -7.81 -8.56
CA LEU A 85 -10.17 -6.86 -9.27
C LEU A 85 -10.45 -7.32 -10.71
N GLU A 86 -9.47 -8.00 -11.32
CA GLU A 86 -9.58 -8.63 -12.63
C GLU A 86 -9.35 -10.14 -12.50
N THR A 87 -10.10 -10.94 -13.28
CA THR A 87 -9.96 -12.39 -13.24
C THR A 87 -9.06 -12.86 -14.37
N PRO A 88 -7.99 -13.64 -14.11
CA PRO A 88 -7.17 -14.21 -15.17
C PRO A 88 -7.99 -15.15 -16.05
N GLY A 89 -7.74 -15.15 -17.37
CA GLY A 89 -8.39 -16.05 -18.30
C GLY A 89 -7.99 -17.52 -18.04
N LYS A 90 -6.72 -17.73 -17.67
CA LYS A 90 -6.17 -19.02 -17.22
C LYS A 90 -5.22 -18.76 -16.07
N GLY A 91 -5.40 -19.48 -14.97
CA GLY A 91 -4.58 -19.34 -13.78
C GLY A 91 -5.41 -19.28 -12.51
N LYS A 92 -4.74 -19.14 -11.36
CA LYS A 92 -5.36 -19.04 -10.03
C LYS A 92 -4.53 -18.16 -9.12
N ILE A 93 -5.22 -17.45 -8.24
CA ILE A 93 -4.59 -16.67 -7.19
C ILE A 93 -5.16 -17.15 -5.86
N LYS A 94 -4.27 -17.50 -4.94
CA LYS A 94 -4.66 -18.08 -3.64
C LYS A 94 -4.02 -17.32 -2.49
N ILE A 95 -4.81 -17.10 -1.44
CA ILE A 95 -4.35 -16.60 -0.15
C ILE A 95 -4.66 -17.68 0.90
N ASN A 96 -3.62 -18.16 1.59
CA ASN A 96 -3.74 -19.23 2.57
C ASN A 96 -4.45 -20.49 2.02
N GLY A 97 -4.22 -20.79 0.72
CA GLY A 97 -4.83 -21.92 0.02
C GLY A 97 -6.21 -21.63 -0.59
N PHE A 98 -6.88 -20.53 -0.21
CA PHE A 98 -8.21 -20.17 -0.73
C PHE A 98 -8.08 -19.34 -2.01
N ASP A 99 -8.85 -19.68 -3.02
CA ASP A 99 -8.88 -18.94 -4.28
C ASP A 99 -9.67 -17.63 -4.12
N ILE A 100 -9.05 -16.50 -4.48
CA ILE A 100 -9.62 -15.16 -4.24
C ILE A 100 -10.85 -14.85 -5.11
N HIS A 101 -11.09 -15.59 -6.18
CA HIS A 101 -12.22 -15.38 -7.07
C HIS A 101 -13.40 -16.28 -6.74
N THR A 102 -13.16 -17.55 -6.40
CA THR A 102 -14.20 -18.56 -6.14
C THR A 102 -14.56 -18.66 -4.66
N GLU A 103 -13.65 -18.29 -3.75
CA GLU A 103 -13.80 -18.37 -2.29
C GLU A 103 -13.70 -17.00 -1.61
N LYS A 104 -14.24 -15.95 -2.25
CA LYS A 104 -14.13 -14.53 -1.82
C LYS A 104 -14.42 -14.29 -0.34
N ARG A 105 -15.45 -14.95 0.22
CA ARG A 105 -15.83 -14.77 1.63
C ARG A 105 -14.74 -15.18 2.63
N LYS A 106 -13.87 -16.11 2.24
CA LYS A 106 -12.79 -16.61 3.11
C LYS A 106 -11.57 -15.68 3.15
N VAL A 107 -11.47 -14.79 2.19
CA VAL A 107 -10.38 -13.82 2.05
C VAL A 107 -10.87 -12.38 2.17
N GLU A 108 -12.12 -12.19 2.57
CA GLU A 108 -12.71 -10.86 2.78
C GLU A 108 -11.95 -10.09 3.86
N GLY A 109 -11.63 -8.81 3.60
CA GLY A 109 -10.87 -7.95 4.52
C GLY A 109 -9.35 -8.22 4.56
N VAL A 110 -8.86 -9.30 3.92
CA VAL A 110 -7.42 -9.61 3.88
C VAL A 110 -6.66 -8.70 2.92
N ILE A 111 -7.31 -8.24 1.86
CA ILE A 111 -6.74 -7.42 0.78
C ILE A 111 -7.17 -5.96 0.94
N GLY A 112 -6.20 -5.04 0.87
CA GLY A 112 -6.40 -3.62 0.67
C GLY A 112 -5.86 -3.19 -0.69
N TYR A 113 -6.55 -2.25 -1.35
CA TYR A 113 -6.15 -1.72 -2.64
C TYR A 113 -6.13 -0.19 -2.61
N ILE A 114 -4.98 0.38 -2.93
CA ILE A 114 -4.76 1.82 -2.95
C ILE A 114 -4.51 2.23 -4.41
N SER A 115 -5.49 2.92 -4.98
CA SER A 115 -5.45 3.40 -6.36
C SER A 115 -4.47 4.56 -6.54
N GLN A 116 -4.11 4.82 -7.80
CA GLN A 116 -3.29 5.96 -8.19
C GLN A 116 -3.97 7.28 -7.80
N ASP A 117 -5.25 7.42 -8.13
CA ASP A 117 -6.06 8.56 -7.72
C ASP A 117 -6.47 8.45 -6.25
N ASP A 118 -6.52 9.57 -5.54
CA ASP A 118 -7.00 9.57 -4.17
C ASP A 118 -8.54 9.57 -4.11
N LEU A 119 -9.08 8.94 -3.05
CA LEU A 119 -10.51 8.82 -2.79
C LEU A 119 -10.95 9.78 -1.66
N LEU A 120 -10.22 10.87 -1.47
CA LEU A 120 -10.44 11.80 -0.37
C LEU A 120 -11.60 12.76 -0.66
N ILE A 121 -12.39 13.04 0.36
CA ILE A 121 -13.44 14.04 0.31
C ILE A 121 -12.82 15.38 0.70
N GLU A 122 -12.76 16.30 -0.24
CA GLU A 122 -12.01 17.58 -0.14
C GLU A 122 -12.58 18.52 0.94
N GLU A 123 -13.88 18.49 1.18
CA GLU A 123 -14.57 19.32 2.15
C GLU A 123 -14.38 18.85 3.60
N LEU A 124 -13.99 17.59 3.77
CA LEU A 124 -13.78 17.00 5.08
C LEU A 124 -12.35 17.25 5.59
N THR A 125 -12.21 17.22 6.91
CA THR A 125 -10.87 17.23 7.54
C THR A 125 -10.17 15.87 7.34
N VAL A 126 -8.86 15.84 7.61
CA VAL A 126 -8.05 14.62 7.64
C VAL A 126 -8.70 13.59 8.58
N TYR A 127 -9.09 14.00 9.79
CA TYR A 127 -9.80 13.15 10.76
C TYR A 127 -11.13 12.65 10.22
N GLN A 128 -11.97 13.55 9.69
CA GLN A 128 -13.30 13.21 9.21
C GLN A 128 -13.29 12.21 8.06
N ASN A 129 -12.34 12.34 7.12
CA ASN A 129 -12.17 11.37 6.04
C ASN A 129 -11.99 9.95 6.59
N LEU A 130 -11.09 9.79 7.57
CA LEU A 130 -10.81 8.49 8.15
C LEU A 130 -11.92 8.01 9.09
N TYR A 131 -12.52 8.91 9.87
CA TYR A 131 -13.60 8.61 10.80
C TYR A 131 -14.85 8.07 10.09
N TYR A 132 -15.31 8.76 9.03
CA TYR A 132 -16.50 8.28 8.31
C TYR A 132 -16.22 6.99 7.55
N ASN A 133 -14.99 6.83 7.01
CA ASN A 133 -14.58 5.56 6.41
C ASN A 133 -14.60 4.43 7.46
N ALA A 134 -14.08 4.66 8.65
CA ALA A 134 -14.11 3.68 9.74
C ALA A 134 -15.55 3.32 10.14
N LYS A 135 -16.46 4.31 10.24
CA LYS A 135 -17.88 4.04 10.52
C LYS A 135 -18.56 3.17 9.46
N LEU A 136 -18.21 3.32 8.20
CA LEU A 136 -18.72 2.46 7.12
C LEU A 136 -18.14 1.04 7.18
N CYS A 137 -16.89 0.88 7.66
CA CYS A 137 -16.23 -0.41 7.73
C CYS A 137 -16.62 -1.23 8.97
N PHE A 138 -16.99 -0.59 10.08
CA PHE A 138 -17.18 -1.23 11.39
C PHE A 138 -18.56 -0.94 11.98
N ALA A 139 -19.55 -1.72 11.56
CA ALA A 139 -20.92 -1.58 12.05
C ALA A 139 -21.10 -1.93 13.55
N ASN A 140 -20.18 -2.74 14.11
CA ASN A 140 -20.29 -3.28 15.48
C ASN A 140 -19.45 -2.53 16.53
N LEU A 141 -18.63 -1.55 16.11
CA LEU A 141 -17.82 -0.76 17.05
C LEU A 141 -18.61 0.44 17.56
N ASN A 142 -18.43 0.76 18.84
CA ASN A 142 -18.96 1.99 19.41
C ASN A 142 -18.10 3.20 18.99
N GLU A 143 -18.59 4.40 19.28
CA GLU A 143 -17.98 5.65 18.86
C GLU A 143 -16.56 5.82 19.39
N THR A 144 -16.34 5.54 20.65
CA THR A 144 -15.03 5.63 21.31
C THR A 144 -14.01 4.66 20.71
N GLU A 145 -14.43 3.44 20.38
CA GLU A 145 -13.55 2.45 19.72
C GLU A 145 -13.14 2.88 18.31
N ILE A 146 -14.08 3.50 17.57
CA ILE A 146 -13.80 4.08 16.25
C ILE A 146 -12.80 5.24 16.38
N GLU A 147 -13.03 6.17 17.31
CA GLU A 147 -12.15 7.31 17.54
C GLU A 147 -10.72 6.86 17.91
N LEU A 148 -10.58 5.92 18.83
CA LEU A 148 -9.28 5.37 19.22
C LEU A 148 -8.55 4.74 18.02
N ARG A 149 -9.27 3.99 17.19
CA ARG A 149 -8.69 3.36 15.98
C ARG A 149 -8.26 4.41 14.97
N VAL A 150 -9.08 5.42 14.73
CA VAL A 150 -8.77 6.54 13.82
C VAL A 150 -7.54 7.28 14.29
N MET A 151 -7.48 7.67 15.57
CA MET A 151 -6.34 8.38 16.12
C MET A 151 -5.06 7.57 16.00
N LYS A 152 -5.11 6.27 16.32
CA LYS A 152 -3.96 5.38 16.18
C LYS A 152 -3.42 5.35 14.74
N VAL A 153 -4.31 5.20 13.74
CA VAL A 153 -3.88 5.18 12.34
C VAL A 153 -3.31 6.54 11.92
N LEU A 154 -3.87 7.66 12.38
CA LEU A 154 -3.33 8.99 12.11
C LEU A 154 -1.94 9.19 12.73
N GLU A 155 -1.73 8.73 13.96
CA GLU A 155 -0.44 8.75 14.66
C GLU A 155 0.59 7.87 13.92
N ASP A 156 0.22 6.63 13.59
CA ASP A 156 1.08 5.68 12.86
C ASP A 156 1.55 6.23 11.50
N LEU A 157 0.77 7.13 10.90
CA LEU A 157 1.07 7.74 9.61
C LEU A 157 1.60 9.19 9.71
N GLY A 158 1.79 9.71 10.94
CA GLY A 158 2.26 11.08 11.19
C GLY A 158 1.31 12.15 10.65
N LEU A 159 0.00 11.93 10.75
CA LEU A 159 -1.06 12.83 10.29
C LEU A 159 -1.87 13.45 11.46
N ASP A 160 -1.63 13.01 12.69
CA ASP A 160 -2.31 13.44 13.91
C ASP A 160 -2.28 14.96 14.10
N HIS A 161 -1.12 15.60 13.85
CA HIS A 161 -0.92 17.04 13.94
C HIS A 161 -1.64 17.84 12.85
N ARG A 162 -2.22 17.19 11.85
CA ARG A 162 -2.98 17.77 10.74
C ARG A 162 -4.46 17.37 10.73
N LYS A 163 -4.91 16.63 11.74
CA LYS A 163 -6.23 16.00 11.79
C LYS A 163 -7.41 16.95 11.57
N ASP A 164 -7.28 18.20 12.04
CA ASP A 164 -8.33 19.21 11.97
C ASP A 164 -8.30 20.06 10.69
N LEU A 165 -7.26 19.90 9.84
CA LEU A 165 -7.19 20.57 8.56
C LEU A 165 -8.08 19.91 7.54
N LYS A 166 -8.84 20.71 6.77
CA LYS A 166 -9.52 20.21 5.57
C LYS A 166 -8.51 19.69 4.56
N VAL A 167 -8.88 18.65 3.84
CA VAL A 167 -8.04 18.07 2.78
C VAL A 167 -7.84 19.10 1.66
N GLY A 168 -8.90 19.78 1.25
CA GLY A 168 -8.87 20.77 0.17
C GLY A 168 -8.72 20.13 -1.22
N SER A 169 -8.94 20.91 -2.25
CA SER A 169 -8.80 20.47 -3.63
C SER A 169 -7.34 20.40 -4.09
N VAL A 170 -7.12 19.83 -5.27
CA VAL A 170 -5.80 19.81 -5.91
C VAL A 170 -5.29 21.24 -6.20
N LEU A 171 -6.20 22.21 -6.38
CA LEU A 171 -5.90 23.62 -6.63
C LEU A 171 -5.77 24.45 -5.34
N ASP A 172 -6.52 24.10 -4.27
CA ASP A 172 -6.45 24.74 -2.95
C ASP A 172 -5.90 23.73 -1.92
N LYS A 173 -4.63 23.38 -2.08
CA LYS A 173 -3.95 22.38 -1.24
C LYS A 173 -3.77 22.89 0.19
N ARG A 174 -4.48 22.28 1.14
CA ARG A 174 -4.31 22.55 2.58
C ARG A 174 -3.39 21.57 3.26
N ILE A 175 -3.21 20.40 2.64
CA ILE A 175 -2.22 19.38 3.01
C ILE A 175 -1.31 19.09 1.81
N SER A 176 -0.07 18.67 2.07
CA SER A 176 0.89 18.34 0.99
C SER A 176 0.47 17.10 0.20
N GLY A 177 1.03 16.92 -1.00
CA GLY A 177 0.81 15.72 -1.82
C GLY A 177 1.17 14.44 -1.07
N GLY A 178 2.30 14.44 -0.34
CA GLY A 178 2.70 13.31 0.50
C GLY A 178 1.73 13.04 1.66
N GLN A 179 1.16 14.09 2.26
CA GLN A 179 0.12 13.95 3.29
C GLN A 179 -1.18 13.39 2.71
N ARG A 180 -1.60 13.84 1.51
CA ARG A 180 -2.75 13.28 0.79
C ARG A 180 -2.56 11.80 0.52
N LYS A 181 -1.39 11.41 0.02
CA LYS A 181 -1.10 10.00 -0.27
C LYS A 181 -1.08 9.14 0.99
N ARG A 182 -0.49 9.64 2.08
CA ARG A 182 -0.56 8.94 3.39
C ARG A 182 -1.98 8.81 3.92
N LEU A 183 -2.82 9.83 3.75
CA LEU A 183 -4.23 9.75 4.14
C LEU A 183 -5.00 8.73 3.28
N ASN A 184 -4.72 8.66 1.97
CA ASN A 184 -5.31 7.65 1.09
C ASN A 184 -4.90 6.23 1.52
N ILE A 185 -3.64 6.04 1.92
CA ILE A 185 -3.17 4.78 2.52
C ILE A 185 -3.91 4.50 3.84
N ALA A 186 -4.14 5.52 4.68
CA ALA A 186 -4.86 5.39 5.95
C ALA A 186 -6.28 4.83 5.77
N LEU A 187 -6.99 5.23 4.71
CA LEU A 187 -8.34 4.73 4.42
C LEU A 187 -8.39 3.21 4.26
N GLU A 188 -7.35 2.62 3.68
CA GLU A 188 -7.25 1.17 3.56
C GLU A 188 -6.71 0.50 4.84
N LEU A 189 -5.74 1.15 5.50
CA LEU A 189 -5.12 0.61 6.71
C LEU A 189 -6.08 0.51 7.90
N ILE A 190 -7.15 1.32 7.93
CA ILE A 190 -8.12 1.28 9.02
C ILE A 190 -8.75 -0.12 9.20
N ARG A 191 -8.85 -0.90 8.12
CA ARG A 191 -9.34 -2.28 8.10
C ARG A 191 -8.28 -3.31 8.45
N GLN A 192 -7.02 -2.89 8.59
CA GLN A 192 -5.86 -3.74 8.91
C GLN A 192 -5.65 -4.90 7.92
N PRO A 193 -5.69 -4.69 6.60
CA PRO A 193 -5.47 -5.77 5.64
C PRO A 193 -4.08 -6.39 5.82
N ALA A 194 -3.96 -7.70 5.57
CA ALA A 194 -2.68 -8.40 5.62
C ALA A 194 -1.85 -8.20 4.33
N ILE A 195 -2.54 -7.97 3.21
CA ILE A 195 -1.92 -7.71 1.90
C ILE A 195 -2.36 -6.34 1.40
N LEU A 196 -1.42 -5.55 0.91
CA LEU A 196 -1.68 -4.25 0.27
C LEU A 196 -1.21 -4.27 -1.18
N PHE A 197 -2.08 -3.81 -2.07
CA PHE A 197 -1.75 -3.51 -3.45
C PHE A 197 -1.81 -2.01 -3.64
N VAL A 198 -0.73 -1.40 -4.12
CA VAL A 198 -0.57 0.05 -4.18
C VAL A 198 -0.16 0.46 -5.60
N ASP A 199 -1.02 1.23 -6.25
CA ASP A 199 -0.76 1.67 -7.62
C ASP A 199 -0.16 3.07 -7.64
N GLU A 200 1.07 3.17 -8.15
CA GLU A 200 1.85 4.41 -8.35
C GLU A 200 1.79 5.41 -7.17
N PRO A 201 2.15 5.02 -5.94
CA PRO A 201 2.01 5.89 -4.77
C PRO A 201 2.91 7.13 -4.80
N THR A 202 3.91 7.17 -5.67
CA THR A 202 4.88 8.26 -5.79
C THR A 202 4.58 9.22 -6.94
N SER A 203 3.54 8.94 -7.73
CA SER A 203 3.17 9.78 -8.87
C SER A 203 2.82 11.21 -8.44
N GLY A 204 3.43 12.21 -9.09
CA GLY A 204 3.20 13.64 -8.80
C GLY A 204 3.77 14.16 -7.48
N LEU A 205 4.59 13.37 -6.78
CA LEU A 205 5.25 13.77 -5.54
C LEU A 205 6.66 14.30 -5.77
N SER A 206 7.14 15.11 -4.81
CA SER A 206 8.57 15.44 -4.73
C SER A 206 9.40 14.19 -4.40
N SER A 207 10.72 14.22 -4.70
CA SER A 207 11.62 13.09 -4.36
C SER A 207 11.55 12.73 -2.88
N ARG A 208 11.55 13.75 -2.00
CA ARG A 208 11.47 13.54 -0.55
C ARG A 208 10.14 12.94 -0.11
N ASP A 209 9.02 13.42 -0.67
CA ASP A 209 7.70 12.85 -0.34
C ASP A 209 7.58 11.41 -0.84
N SER A 210 8.16 11.12 -2.02
CA SER A 210 8.22 9.76 -2.58
C SER A 210 8.99 8.81 -1.68
N GLU A 211 10.17 9.21 -1.23
CA GLU A 211 10.97 8.45 -0.27
C GLU A 211 10.18 8.19 1.03
N ASN A 212 9.55 9.22 1.59
CA ASN A 212 8.76 9.09 2.82
C ASN A 212 7.56 8.13 2.67
N VAL A 213 6.91 8.12 1.51
CA VAL A 213 5.78 7.20 1.25
C VAL A 213 6.27 5.76 1.11
N ILE A 214 7.38 5.53 0.42
CA ILE A 214 7.93 4.16 0.26
C ILE A 214 8.53 3.66 1.58
N ASP A 215 9.18 4.52 2.36
CA ASP A 215 9.68 4.18 3.71
C ASP A 215 8.53 3.76 4.64
N LEU A 216 7.41 4.49 4.63
CA LEU A 216 6.20 4.09 5.33
C LEU A 216 5.71 2.70 4.90
N LEU A 217 5.65 2.41 3.59
CA LEU A 217 5.25 1.09 3.09
C LEU A 217 6.25 0.01 3.52
N LYS A 218 7.55 0.33 3.57
CA LYS A 218 8.58 -0.57 4.09
C LYS A 218 8.37 -0.86 5.57
N GLU A 219 8.11 0.15 6.40
CA GLU A 219 7.78 -0.07 7.82
C GLU A 219 6.55 -0.98 8.00
N LEU A 220 5.49 -0.76 7.20
CA LEU A 220 4.31 -1.62 7.23
C LEU A 220 4.63 -3.06 6.83
N SER A 221 5.55 -3.26 5.89
CA SER A 221 6.01 -4.62 5.55
C SER A 221 6.77 -5.24 6.70
N LEU A 222 7.66 -4.52 7.36
CA LEU A 222 8.40 -4.99 8.54
C LEU A 222 7.47 -5.35 9.71
N LYS A 223 6.29 -4.72 9.79
CA LYS A 223 5.20 -5.09 10.72
C LYS A 223 4.39 -6.32 10.26
N GLY A 224 4.88 -7.06 9.28
CA GLY A 224 4.32 -8.34 8.82
C GLY A 224 3.34 -8.25 7.66
N LYS A 225 3.14 -7.09 7.02
CA LYS A 225 2.28 -7.01 5.83
C LYS A 225 3.03 -7.46 4.57
N LEU A 226 2.30 -8.05 3.62
CA LEU A 226 2.80 -8.27 2.25
C LEU A 226 2.32 -7.11 1.38
N ILE A 227 3.24 -6.41 0.73
CA ILE A 227 2.90 -5.19 -0.01
C ILE A 227 3.44 -5.27 -1.44
N PHE A 228 2.56 -5.09 -2.43
CA PHE A 228 2.90 -4.96 -3.83
C PHE A 228 2.72 -3.50 -4.26
N VAL A 229 3.73 -2.93 -4.88
CA VAL A 229 3.73 -1.52 -5.31
C VAL A 229 4.07 -1.43 -6.79
N VAL A 230 3.18 -0.86 -7.58
CA VAL A 230 3.53 -0.40 -8.93
C VAL A 230 4.34 0.89 -8.79
N ILE A 231 5.54 0.90 -9.35
CA ILE A 231 6.40 2.06 -9.30
C ILE A 231 6.98 2.39 -10.68
N HIS A 232 7.08 3.68 -10.97
CA HIS A 232 7.61 4.19 -12.22
C HIS A 232 8.93 4.91 -11.98
N GLN A 233 10.04 4.44 -12.59
CA GLN A 233 11.36 5.06 -12.53
C GLN A 233 11.80 5.50 -11.11
N PRO A 234 11.90 4.58 -10.14
CA PRO A 234 12.31 4.92 -8.78
C PRO A 234 13.77 5.45 -8.77
N SER A 235 14.05 6.36 -7.82
CA SER A 235 15.45 6.69 -7.49
C SER A 235 16.19 5.46 -6.98
N SER A 236 17.53 5.49 -6.98
CA SER A 236 18.33 4.39 -6.45
C SER A 236 18.04 4.11 -4.97
N ASP A 237 17.73 5.14 -4.19
CA ASP A 237 17.42 5.00 -2.77
C ASP A 237 16.07 4.33 -2.55
N ILE A 238 15.04 4.74 -3.30
CA ILE A 238 13.74 4.07 -3.30
C ILE A 238 13.88 2.61 -3.77
N TYR A 239 14.67 2.36 -4.82
CA TYR A 239 14.87 0.99 -5.34
C TYR A 239 15.42 0.03 -4.27
N LYS A 240 16.36 0.49 -3.45
CA LYS A 240 16.99 -0.31 -2.39
C LYS A 240 16.03 -0.69 -1.25
N MET A 241 14.89 0.01 -1.08
CA MET A 241 13.90 -0.31 -0.05
C MET A 241 13.09 -1.57 -0.36
N PHE A 242 13.04 -1.99 -1.63
CA PHE A 242 12.27 -3.16 -2.03
C PHE A 242 13.02 -4.47 -1.75
N ASP A 243 12.31 -5.46 -1.21
CA ASP A 243 12.84 -6.81 -1.00
C ASP A 243 12.95 -7.59 -2.31
N LYS A 244 12.03 -7.31 -3.25
CA LYS A 244 11.98 -7.91 -4.59
C LYS A 244 11.45 -6.92 -5.63
N MET A 245 11.88 -7.10 -6.87
CA MET A 245 11.37 -6.37 -8.03
C MET A 245 10.87 -7.34 -9.10
N LEU A 246 9.65 -7.13 -9.56
CA LEU A 246 9.09 -7.77 -10.74
C LEU A 246 9.27 -6.79 -11.91
N ILE A 247 10.00 -7.20 -12.92
CA ILE A 247 10.27 -6.39 -14.12
C ILE A 247 9.38 -6.90 -15.25
N MET A 248 8.61 -6.00 -15.86
CA MET A 248 7.69 -6.28 -16.97
C MET A 248 8.15 -5.65 -18.29
#